data_98173fd4cc10ed7a90a60653b1b7ff07
#
_entry.id   98173fd4cc10ed7a90a60653b1b7ff07
#
_cell.length_a   1.000
_cell.length_b   1.000
_cell.length_c   1.000
_cell.angle_alpha   90.00
_cell.angle_beta   90.00
_cell.angle_gamma   90.00
#
_symmetry.space_group_name_H-M   'P 1'
#
loop_
_entity.id
_entity.type
_entity.pdbx_description
1 polymer ?
#
loop_
_entity_poly.entity_id
_entity_poly.type
_entity_poly.pdbx_seq_one_letter_code
_entity_poly.pdbx_strand_id
1 'polypeptide(L)'
;ILSSTSMVCLGSIFISLSNPIVILIYGRGSFNQNAVDVVSQLLIAYGIGMPFYLCRDLLVRVFYGIEDAKTPFRISIIAILLNLFFDWFFIGGSSPWGELSPLNLGVNGLVFSTTFVNFFACTLLLFKLNHKLDNLDLSNLLAQNLRIILIGLISGICSFFIFKIIFLPYSFINLLLKLIISSGISLIIFYCLAIILKIDEIDNLNKF
;
A
#
# COMPACT_ATOMS: atom_id res chain seq x y z
N ILE A 1 8.00 4.28 -11.54
CA ILE A 1 6.58 4.41 -11.89
C ILE A 1 5.95 3.02 -12.05
N LEU A 2 6.47 2.09 -12.88
CA LEU A 2 5.90 0.75 -13.09
C LEU A 2 5.63 0.00 -11.77
N SER A 3 6.55 0.07 -10.83
CA SER A 3 6.41 -0.56 -9.51
C SER A 3 5.33 0.12 -8.66
N SER A 4 5.24 1.44 -8.70
CA SER A 4 4.16 2.19 -8.03
C SER A 4 2.80 1.81 -8.61
N THR A 5 2.71 1.69 -9.94
CA THR A 5 1.49 1.28 -10.65
C THR A 5 1.00 -0.08 -10.18
N SER A 6 1.90 -1.08 -10.13
CA SER A 6 1.56 -2.44 -9.68
C SER A 6 1.13 -2.47 -8.20
N MET A 7 1.81 -1.74 -7.33
CA MET A 7 1.50 -1.74 -5.89
C MET A 7 0.25 -0.95 -5.54
N VAL A 8 -0.03 0.16 -6.23
CA VAL A 8 -1.29 0.89 -6.05
C VAL A 8 -2.47 0.05 -6.53
N CYS A 9 -2.31 -0.68 -7.64
CA CYS A 9 -3.33 -1.59 -8.15
C CYS A 9 -3.66 -2.70 -7.13
N LEU A 10 -2.64 -3.39 -6.60
CA LEU A 10 -2.83 -4.43 -5.58
C LEU A 10 -3.37 -3.85 -4.27
N GLY A 11 -2.83 -2.70 -3.84
CA GLY A 11 -3.29 -2.00 -2.64
C GLY A 11 -4.76 -1.61 -2.72
N SER A 12 -5.24 -1.14 -3.87
CA SER A 12 -6.65 -0.79 -4.07
C SER A 12 -7.59 -2.00 -3.94
N ILE A 13 -7.17 -3.18 -4.44
CA ILE A 13 -7.90 -4.44 -4.28
C ILE A 13 -7.91 -4.88 -2.81
N PHE A 14 -6.78 -4.81 -2.11
CA PHE A 14 -6.70 -5.18 -0.69
C PHE A 14 -7.54 -4.25 0.20
N ILE A 15 -7.58 -2.96 -0.11
CA ILE A 15 -8.41 -2.01 0.62
C ILE A 15 -9.90 -2.29 0.38
N SER A 16 -10.30 -2.45 -0.88
CA SER A 16 -11.72 -2.59 -1.25
C SER A 16 -12.32 -3.94 -0.88
N LEU A 17 -11.53 -5.01 -0.93
CA LEU A 17 -11.98 -6.39 -0.69
C LEU A 17 -11.36 -6.98 0.60
N SER A 18 -10.89 -6.14 1.54
CA SER A 18 -10.23 -6.58 2.78
C SER A 18 -11.06 -7.59 3.58
N ASN A 19 -12.30 -7.28 3.86
CA ASN A 19 -13.18 -8.14 4.66
C ASN A 19 -13.44 -9.51 4.00
N PRO A 20 -13.89 -9.60 2.72
CA PRO A 20 -14.07 -10.89 2.08
C PRO A 20 -12.78 -11.68 1.88
N ILE A 21 -11.63 -11.04 1.69
CA ILE A 21 -10.33 -11.71 1.62
C ILE A 21 -10.01 -12.37 2.97
N VAL A 22 -10.17 -11.65 4.07
CA VAL A 22 -9.91 -12.17 5.42
C VAL A 22 -10.86 -13.31 5.76
N ILE A 23 -12.14 -13.19 5.42
CA ILE A 23 -13.12 -14.28 5.63
C ILE A 23 -12.71 -15.53 4.82
N LEU A 24 -12.29 -15.37 3.57
CA LEU A 24 -11.88 -16.49 2.72
C LEU A 24 -10.68 -17.25 3.30
N ILE A 25 -9.71 -16.53 3.82
CA ILE A 25 -8.44 -17.12 4.29
C ILE A 25 -8.57 -17.66 5.72
N TYR A 26 -9.16 -16.87 6.61
CA TYR A 26 -9.17 -17.13 8.05
C TYR A 26 -10.55 -17.50 8.61
N GLY A 27 -11.65 -17.29 7.90
CA GLY A 27 -13.03 -17.47 8.38
C GLY A 27 -13.42 -18.91 8.67
N ARG A 28 -12.62 -19.63 9.50
CA ARG A 28 -12.81 -21.03 9.86
C ARG A 28 -12.62 -21.24 11.36
N GLY A 29 -13.30 -22.24 11.91
CA GLY A 29 -13.15 -22.64 13.31
C GLY A 29 -13.54 -21.55 14.29
N SER A 30 -12.64 -21.20 15.21
CA SER A 30 -12.87 -20.22 16.28
C SER A 30 -12.64 -18.75 15.87
N PHE A 31 -12.36 -18.48 14.59
CA PHE A 31 -12.11 -17.11 14.11
C PHE A 31 -13.44 -16.35 14.01
N ASN A 32 -13.72 -15.52 15.02
CA ASN A 32 -14.98 -14.79 15.17
C ASN A 32 -15.00 -13.48 14.34
N GLN A 33 -16.18 -12.86 14.24
CA GLN A 33 -16.36 -11.64 13.45
C GLN A 33 -15.47 -10.46 13.94
N ASN A 34 -15.26 -10.35 15.24
CA ASN A 34 -14.37 -9.30 15.78
C ASN A 34 -12.92 -9.47 15.29
N ALA A 35 -12.43 -10.71 15.20
CA ALA A 35 -11.12 -10.99 14.65
C ALA A 35 -11.05 -10.68 13.14
N VAL A 36 -12.11 -11.00 12.38
CA VAL A 36 -12.23 -10.60 10.96
C VAL A 36 -12.11 -9.09 10.81
N ASP A 37 -12.82 -8.32 11.62
CA ASP A 37 -12.84 -6.86 11.54
C ASP A 37 -11.46 -6.26 11.85
N VAL A 38 -10.78 -6.74 12.89
CA VAL A 38 -9.42 -6.28 13.23
C VAL A 38 -8.43 -6.59 12.10
N VAL A 39 -8.43 -7.82 11.60
CA VAL A 39 -7.49 -8.22 10.53
C VAL A 39 -7.81 -7.51 9.21
N SER A 40 -9.09 -7.24 8.92
CA SER A 40 -9.49 -6.48 7.74
C SER A 40 -9.00 -5.03 7.80
N GLN A 41 -9.08 -4.39 8.96
CA GLN A 41 -8.54 -3.04 9.18
C GLN A 41 -7.00 -3.01 9.01
N LEU A 42 -6.30 -4.03 9.51
CA LEU A 42 -4.86 -4.17 9.28
C LEU A 42 -4.54 -4.31 7.79
N LEU A 43 -5.32 -5.10 7.05
CA LEU A 43 -5.13 -5.29 5.61
C LEU A 43 -5.34 -3.98 4.84
N ILE A 44 -6.33 -3.16 5.24
CA ILE A 44 -6.54 -1.81 4.68
C ILE A 44 -5.30 -0.93 4.94
N ALA A 45 -4.82 -0.90 6.17
CA ALA A 45 -3.67 -0.08 6.54
C ALA A 45 -2.39 -0.51 5.76
N TYR A 46 -2.16 -1.82 5.60
CA TYR A 46 -1.09 -2.33 4.75
C TYR A 46 -1.27 -1.96 3.28
N GLY A 47 -2.51 -2.04 2.75
CA GLY A 47 -2.81 -1.64 1.38
C GLY A 47 -2.44 -0.19 1.08
N ILE A 48 -2.67 0.72 2.03
CA ILE A 48 -2.24 2.13 1.94
C ILE A 48 -0.71 2.24 1.96
N GLY A 49 -0.03 1.41 2.74
CA GLY A 49 1.43 1.42 2.90
C GLY A 49 2.21 0.83 1.72
N MET A 50 1.60 -0.10 0.96
CA MET A 50 2.28 -0.85 -0.12
C MET A 50 3.11 -0.01 -1.10
N PRO A 51 2.61 1.11 -1.65
CA PRO A 51 3.38 1.93 -2.59
C PRO A 51 4.67 2.48 -1.96
N PHE A 52 4.63 2.84 -0.70
CA PHE A 52 5.78 3.42 0.02
C PHE A 52 6.82 2.35 0.38
N TYR A 53 6.39 1.15 0.74
CA TYR A 53 7.29 0.02 1.03
C TYR A 53 8.13 -0.32 -0.21
N LEU A 54 7.48 -0.53 -1.35
CA LEU A 54 8.19 -0.88 -2.56
C LEU A 54 9.02 0.29 -3.10
N CYS A 55 8.51 1.51 -3.05
CA CYS A 55 9.27 2.70 -3.46
C CYS A 55 10.59 2.81 -2.69
N ARG A 56 10.54 2.65 -1.36
CA ARG A 56 11.74 2.64 -0.51
C ARG A 56 12.72 1.54 -0.94
N ASP A 57 12.25 0.31 -1.12
CA ASP A 57 13.11 -0.83 -1.45
C ASP A 57 13.79 -0.66 -2.81
N LEU A 58 13.06 -0.12 -3.79
CA LEU A 58 13.63 0.18 -5.10
C LEU A 58 14.68 1.29 -5.03
N LEU A 59 14.41 2.36 -4.29
CA LEU A 59 15.37 3.45 -4.10
C LEU A 59 16.66 2.96 -3.43
N VAL A 60 16.55 2.09 -2.43
CA VAL A 60 17.72 1.45 -1.80
C VAL A 60 18.56 0.68 -2.83
N ARG A 61 17.91 -0.06 -3.73
CA ARG A 61 18.61 -0.79 -4.83
C ARG A 61 19.28 0.18 -5.81
N VAL A 62 18.63 1.30 -6.14
CA VAL A 62 19.24 2.34 -6.98
C VAL A 62 20.51 2.92 -6.34
N PHE A 63 20.46 3.19 -5.02
CA PHE A 63 21.63 3.66 -4.28
C PHE A 63 22.78 2.63 -4.29
N TYR A 64 22.47 1.33 -4.17
CA TYR A 64 23.47 0.28 -4.29
C TYR A 64 24.06 0.21 -5.71
N GLY A 65 23.23 0.42 -6.74
CA GLY A 65 23.69 0.46 -8.14
C GLY A 65 24.63 1.62 -8.46
N ILE A 66 24.57 2.73 -7.71
CA ILE A 66 25.51 3.86 -7.81
C ILE A 66 26.63 3.78 -6.74
N GLU A 67 26.86 2.59 -6.18
CA GLU A 67 27.91 2.30 -5.19
C GLU A 67 27.82 3.13 -3.89
N ASP A 68 26.64 3.69 -3.57
CA ASP A 68 26.38 4.43 -2.33
C ASP A 68 25.56 3.63 -1.32
N ALA A 69 26.16 2.68 -0.64
CA ALA A 69 25.53 1.96 0.46
C ALA A 69 25.38 2.79 1.75
N LYS A 70 26.15 3.89 1.88
CA LYS A 70 26.17 4.70 3.12
C LYS A 70 24.89 5.50 3.31
N THR A 71 24.33 6.05 2.23
CA THR A 71 23.11 6.87 2.30
C THR A 71 21.89 6.07 2.75
N PRO A 72 21.51 4.93 2.12
CA PRO A 72 20.38 4.14 2.59
C PRO A 72 20.60 3.55 3.98
N PHE A 73 21.84 3.18 4.34
CA PHE A 73 22.17 2.72 5.69
C PHE A 73 21.85 3.77 6.77
N ARG A 74 22.29 5.02 6.57
CA ARG A 74 22.01 6.13 7.51
C ARG A 74 20.52 6.41 7.61
N ILE A 75 19.80 6.41 6.49
CA ILE A 75 18.36 6.63 6.47
C ILE A 75 17.63 5.47 7.18
N SER A 76 18.11 4.24 7.04
CA SER A 76 17.53 3.08 7.75
C SER A 76 17.71 3.18 9.26
N ILE A 77 18.84 3.68 9.77
CA ILE A 77 19.01 3.93 11.21
C ILE A 77 18.01 4.97 11.70
N ILE A 78 17.86 6.09 10.97
CA ILE A 78 16.87 7.12 11.31
C ILE A 78 15.46 6.55 11.27
N ALA A 79 15.14 5.73 10.28
CA ALA A 79 13.85 5.08 10.14
C ALA A 79 13.53 4.15 11.33
N ILE A 80 14.50 3.40 11.85
CA ILE A 80 14.34 2.54 13.02
C ILE A 80 14.00 3.39 14.26
N LEU A 81 14.73 4.48 14.49
CA LEU A 81 14.48 5.38 15.62
C LEU A 81 13.11 6.06 15.52
N LEU A 82 12.74 6.51 14.31
CA LEU A 82 11.41 7.07 14.05
C LEU A 82 10.31 6.02 14.26
N ASN A 83 10.54 4.77 13.83
CA ASN A 83 9.56 3.71 14.03
C ASN A 83 9.30 3.46 15.52
N LEU A 84 10.36 3.41 16.33
CA LEU A 84 10.24 3.27 17.78
C LEU A 84 9.40 4.41 18.39
N PHE A 85 9.63 5.65 17.94
CA PHE A 85 8.86 6.80 18.41
C PHE A 85 7.40 6.74 17.95
N PHE A 86 7.14 6.45 16.68
CA PHE A 86 5.78 6.39 16.16
C PHE A 86 5.01 5.16 16.62
N ASP A 87 5.66 4.03 16.87
CA ASP A 87 5.03 2.88 17.51
C ASP A 87 4.48 3.27 18.88
N TRP A 88 5.30 3.90 19.72
CA TRP A 88 4.82 4.43 21.00
C TRP A 88 3.69 5.46 20.81
N PHE A 89 3.79 6.35 19.83
CA PHE A 89 2.82 7.42 19.58
C PHE A 89 1.45 6.90 19.12
N PHE A 90 1.43 5.87 18.29
CA PHE A 90 0.20 5.37 17.67
C PHE A 90 -0.44 4.19 18.40
N ILE A 91 0.36 3.27 18.97
CA ILE A 91 -0.17 1.99 19.46
C ILE A 91 -1.00 2.15 20.72
N GLY A 92 -0.50 2.91 21.69
CA GLY A 92 -1.03 2.84 23.05
C GLY A 92 -0.58 1.54 23.74
N GLY A 93 -1.16 1.24 24.88
CA GLY A 93 -0.89 -0.01 25.59
C GLY A 93 -0.99 0.09 27.10
N SER A 94 -0.48 -0.93 27.81
CA SER A 94 -0.52 -0.99 29.27
C SER A 94 0.46 0.00 29.93
N SER A 95 0.07 0.48 31.11
CA SER A 95 0.89 1.32 32.01
C SER A 95 2.31 0.77 32.18
N PRO A 96 3.36 1.65 32.33
CA PRO A 96 3.22 3.12 32.39
C PRO A 96 3.31 3.81 31.01
N TRP A 97 3.78 3.14 29.98
CA TRP A 97 4.14 3.77 28.71
C TRP A 97 2.94 3.95 27.76
N GLY A 98 1.96 3.06 27.84
CA GLY A 98 0.81 3.08 26.97
C GLY A 98 -0.23 4.12 27.34
N GLU A 99 -0.38 4.45 28.62
CA GLU A 99 -1.29 5.50 29.10
C GLU A 99 -0.86 6.91 28.65
N LEU A 100 0.42 7.09 28.34
CA LEU A 100 0.99 8.33 27.83
C LEU A 100 0.92 8.43 26.29
N SER A 101 0.48 7.40 25.63
CA SER A 101 0.38 7.39 24.17
C SER A 101 -0.75 8.31 23.68
N PRO A 102 -0.46 9.22 22.72
CA PRO A 102 -1.45 10.23 22.31
C PRO A 102 -2.66 9.68 21.55
N LEU A 103 -2.55 8.57 20.82
CA LEU A 103 -3.58 8.15 19.87
C LEU A 103 -4.28 6.82 20.19
N ASN A 104 -3.68 5.91 20.93
CA ASN A 104 -4.29 4.63 21.36
C ASN A 104 -4.99 3.83 20.24
N LEU A 105 -4.36 3.71 19.05
CA LEU A 105 -4.94 3.01 17.90
C LEU A 105 -4.76 1.47 17.98
N GLY A 106 -4.13 0.96 19.04
CA GLY A 106 -3.86 -0.46 19.22
C GLY A 106 -3.02 -1.04 18.08
N VAL A 107 -3.39 -2.25 17.63
CA VAL A 107 -2.64 -2.99 16.59
C VAL A 107 -2.59 -2.23 15.26
N ASN A 108 -3.62 -1.47 14.92
CA ASN A 108 -3.63 -0.63 13.72
C ASN A 108 -2.54 0.45 13.77
N GLY A 109 -2.22 0.94 14.94
CA GLY A 109 -1.16 1.92 15.16
C GLY A 109 0.22 1.44 14.68
N LEU A 110 0.52 0.15 14.84
CA LEU A 110 1.78 -0.45 14.38
C LEU A 110 1.94 -0.34 12.85
N VAL A 111 0.87 -0.60 12.10
CA VAL A 111 0.89 -0.54 10.63
C VAL A 111 0.97 0.91 10.16
N PHE A 112 0.25 1.83 10.81
CA PHE A 112 0.33 3.25 10.49
C PHE A 112 1.71 3.82 10.77
N SER A 113 2.33 3.46 11.90
CA SER A 113 3.71 3.82 12.22
C SER A 113 4.68 3.40 11.12
N THR A 114 4.66 2.11 10.77
CA THR A 114 5.53 1.55 9.74
C THR A 114 5.27 2.20 8.36
N THR A 115 4.02 2.46 8.01
CA THR A 115 3.64 3.15 6.76
C THR A 115 4.20 4.56 6.73
N PHE A 116 4.04 5.32 7.82
CA PHE A 116 4.54 6.68 7.94
C PHE A 116 6.07 6.75 7.84
N VAL A 117 6.76 5.85 8.53
CA VAL A 117 8.23 5.76 8.48
C VAL A 117 8.73 5.40 7.08
N ASN A 118 8.07 4.48 6.38
CA ASN A 118 8.45 4.15 5.00
C ASN A 118 8.17 5.29 4.02
N PHE A 119 7.06 6.03 4.19
CA PHE A 119 6.80 7.27 3.44
C PHE A 119 7.92 8.29 3.65
N PHE A 120 8.32 8.52 4.90
CA PHE A 120 9.39 9.44 5.24
C PHE A 120 10.74 8.99 4.67
N ALA A 121 11.09 7.71 4.82
CA ALA A 121 12.32 7.15 4.27
C ALA A 121 12.36 7.22 2.73
N CYS A 122 11.25 6.93 2.06
CA CYS A 122 11.10 7.06 0.62
C CYS A 122 11.33 8.52 0.18
N THR A 123 10.71 9.48 0.86
CA THR A 123 10.86 10.91 0.57
C THR A 123 12.31 11.38 0.74
N LEU A 124 12.98 10.98 1.82
CA LEU A 124 14.39 11.31 2.06
C LEU A 124 15.31 10.70 1.00
N LEU A 125 15.07 9.43 0.64
CA LEU A 125 15.86 8.77 -0.41
C LEU A 125 15.68 9.46 -1.75
N LEU A 126 14.45 9.81 -2.15
CA LEU A 126 14.17 10.54 -3.38
C LEU A 126 14.87 11.91 -3.40
N PHE A 127 14.80 12.65 -2.30
CA PHE A 127 15.46 13.95 -2.19
C PHE A 127 16.98 13.82 -2.31
N LYS A 128 17.60 12.84 -1.65
CA LYS A 128 19.03 12.57 -1.75
C LYS A 128 19.44 12.10 -3.15
N LEU A 129 18.60 11.30 -3.80
CA LEU A 129 18.86 10.83 -5.17
C LEU A 129 18.80 11.99 -6.16
N ASN A 130 17.80 12.87 -6.03
CA ASN A 130 17.67 14.06 -6.87
C ASN A 130 18.91 14.96 -6.79
N HIS A 131 19.44 15.15 -5.57
CA HIS A 131 20.65 15.96 -5.36
C HIS A 131 21.91 15.31 -5.95
N LYS A 132 21.93 13.97 -6.11
CA LYS A 132 23.08 13.24 -6.68
C LYS A 132 23.05 13.18 -8.20
N LEU A 133 21.89 13.14 -8.81
CA LEU A 133 21.72 12.93 -10.25
C LEU A 133 21.44 14.23 -11.02
N ASP A 134 21.43 15.38 -10.34
CA ASP A 134 21.29 16.75 -10.82
C ASP A 134 20.13 17.07 -11.79
N ASN A 135 19.26 16.13 -12.16
CA ASN A 135 18.17 16.36 -13.13
C ASN A 135 16.99 15.36 -13.06
N LEU A 136 16.60 14.93 -11.87
CA LEU A 136 15.35 14.18 -11.77
C LEU A 136 14.16 15.15 -11.87
N ASP A 137 13.30 14.96 -12.86
CA ASP A 137 12.04 15.70 -12.95
C ASP A 137 11.05 15.22 -11.87
N LEU A 138 11.27 15.67 -10.62
CA LEU A 138 10.44 15.32 -9.48
C LEU A 138 8.99 15.77 -9.65
N SER A 139 8.76 16.86 -10.39
CA SER A 139 7.40 17.37 -10.60
C SER A 139 6.58 16.43 -11.46
N ASN A 140 7.18 15.88 -12.52
CA ASN A 140 6.55 14.89 -13.38
C ASN A 140 6.35 13.55 -12.64
N LEU A 141 7.35 13.09 -11.89
CA LEU A 141 7.23 11.88 -11.06
C LEU A 141 6.09 11.98 -10.06
N LEU A 142 5.94 13.10 -9.37
CA LEU A 142 4.85 13.34 -8.42
C LEU A 142 3.49 13.38 -9.12
N ALA A 143 3.40 14.10 -10.26
CA ALA A 143 2.16 14.19 -11.03
C ALA A 143 1.70 12.81 -11.54
N GLN A 144 2.62 11.98 -12.01
CA GLN A 144 2.31 10.63 -12.46
C GLN A 144 1.88 9.72 -11.29
N ASN A 145 2.56 9.77 -10.14
CA ASN A 145 2.15 9.01 -8.96
C ASN A 145 0.76 9.42 -8.45
N LEU A 146 0.43 10.72 -8.48
CA LEU A 146 -0.92 11.20 -8.14
C LEU A 146 -1.99 10.63 -9.09
N ARG A 147 -1.72 10.60 -10.40
CA ARG A 147 -2.64 9.98 -11.38
C ARG A 147 -2.84 8.48 -11.08
N ILE A 148 -1.76 7.76 -10.78
CA ILE A 148 -1.81 6.33 -10.44
C ILE A 148 -2.68 6.09 -9.18
N ILE A 149 -2.53 6.93 -8.15
CA ILE A 149 -3.34 6.85 -6.93
C ILE A 149 -4.82 7.09 -7.24
N LEU A 150 -5.15 8.08 -8.06
CA LEU A 150 -6.54 8.35 -8.48
C LEU A 150 -7.15 7.17 -9.24
N ILE A 151 -6.40 6.57 -10.16
CA ILE A 151 -6.82 5.35 -10.87
C ILE A 151 -7.08 4.21 -9.89
N GLY A 152 -6.17 4.01 -8.92
CA GLY A 152 -6.31 3.01 -7.87
C GLY A 152 -7.55 3.20 -7.02
N LEU A 153 -7.87 4.43 -6.63
CA LEU A 153 -9.10 4.74 -5.90
C LEU A 153 -10.36 4.41 -6.71
N ILE A 154 -10.41 4.81 -7.98
CA ILE A 154 -11.55 4.53 -8.85
C ILE A 154 -11.71 3.02 -9.06
N SER A 155 -10.65 2.30 -9.39
CA SER A 155 -10.70 0.84 -9.60
C SER A 155 -11.07 0.08 -8.33
N GLY A 156 -10.59 0.51 -7.16
CA GLY A 156 -10.97 -0.05 -5.86
C GLY A 156 -12.45 0.16 -5.53
N ILE A 157 -12.97 1.36 -5.75
CA ILE A 157 -14.40 1.65 -5.57
C ILE A 157 -15.26 0.79 -6.50
N CYS A 158 -14.87 0.67 -7.77
CA CYS A 158 -15.56 -0.21 -8.72
C CYS A 158 -15.54 -1.66 -8.26
N SER A 159 -14.40 -2.16 -7.78
CA SER A 159 -14.26 -3.52 -7.24
C SER A 159 -15.23 -3.79 -6.08
N PHE A 160 -15.33 -2.85 -5.15
CA PHE A 160 -16.24 -2.93 -4.02
C PHE A 160 -17.71 -3.01 -4.45
N PHE A 161 -18.13 -2.16 -5.39
CA PHE A 161 -19.51 -2.19 -5.91
C PHE A 161 -19.80 -3.48 -6.68
N ILE A 162 -18.89 -3.93 -7.54
CA ILE A 162 -19.03 -5.17 -8.30
C ILE A 162 -19.19 -6.35 -7.32
N PHE A 163 -18.35 -6.39 -6.27
CA PHE A 163 -18.46 -7.42 -5.24
C PHE A 163 -19.84 -7.41 -4.56
N LYS A 164 -20.45 -6.26 -4.33
CA LYS A 164 -21.81 -6.16 -3.75
C LYS A 164 -22.92 -6.58 -4.70
N ILE A 165 -22.79 -6.26 -5.99
CA ILE A 165 -23.82 -6.55 -7.01
C ILE A 165 -23.90 -8.03 -7.34
N ILE A 166 -22.79 -8.78 -7.24
CA ILE A 166 -22.78 -10.21 -7.55
C ILE A 166 -23.51 -10.97 -6.43
N PHE A 167 -24.73 -11.43 -6.70
CA PHE A 167 -25.51 -12.29 -5.79
C PHE A 167 -25.18 -13.75 -6.06
N LEU A 168 -24.41 -14.37 -5.15
CA LEU A 168 -24.16 -15.81 -5.13
C LEU A 168 -24.47 -16.35 -3.73
N PRO A 169 -25.05 -17.55 -3.60
CA PRO A 169 -25.32 -18.18 -2.31
C PRO A 169 -24.03 -18.35 -1.52
N TYR A 170 -24.16 -18.34 -0.18
CA TYR A 170 -22.99 -18.33 0.72
C TYR A 170 -22.30 -19.70 0.71
N SER A 171 -21.21 -19.82 -0.05
CA SER A 171 -20.34 -20.98 -0.12
C SER A 171 -18.91 -20.51 -0.28
N PHE A 172 -17.94 -21.29 0.20
CA PHE A 172 -16.52 -21.00 0.05
C PHE A 172 -16.13 -20.80 -1.43
N ILE A 173 -16.61 -21.68 -2.31
CA ILE A 173 -16.33 -21.61 -3.76
C ILE A 173 -16.93 -20.34 -4.35
N ASN A 174 -18.16 -20.00 -3.98
CA ASN A 174 -18.85 -18.81 -4.46
C ASN A 174 -18.18 -17.52 -3.98
N LEU A 175 -17.68 -17.48 -2.75
CA LEU A 175 -16.91 -16.36 -2.23
C LEU A 175 -15.60 -16.18 -3.00
N LEU A 176 -14.90 -17.28 -3.28
CA LEU A 176 -13.67 -17.28 -4.07
C LEU A 176 -13.93 -16.81 -5.50
N LEU A 177 -14.96 -17.32 -6.19
CA LEU A 177 -15.35 -16.88 -7.51
C LEU A 177 -15.69 -15.38 -7.55
N LYS A 178 -16.48 -14.92 -6.57
CA LYS A 178 -16.86 -13.53 -6.42
C LYS A 178 -15.64 -12.61 -6.24
N LEU A 179 -14.65 -13.03 -5.46
CA LEU A 179 -13.38 -12.32 -5.29
C LEU A 179 -12.56 -12.27 -6.59
N ILE A 180 -12.43 -13.42 -7.29
CA ILE A 180 -11.68 -13.48 -8.56
C ILE A 180 -12.33 -12.58 -9.60
N ILE A 181 -13.64 -12.60 -9.74
CA ILE A 181 -14.35 -11.75 -10.71
C ILE A 181 -14.18 -10.28 -10.36
N SER A 182 -14.40 -9.90 -9.09
CA SER A 182 -14.31 -8.49 -8.66
C SER A 182 -12.89 -7.94 -8.79
N SER A 183 -11.87 -8.72 -8.40
CA SER A 183 -10.47 -8.32 -8.56
C SER A 183 -10.03 -8.30 -10.02
N GLY A 184 -10.45 -9.28 -10.84
CA GLY A 184 -10.16 -9.31 -12.27
C GLY A 184 -10.72 -8.10 -13.02
N ILE A 185 -11.98 -7.73 -12.76
CA ILE A 185 -12.58 -6.54 -13.35
C ILE A 185 -11.87 -5.27 -12.85
N SER A 186 -11.49 -5.21 -11.56
CA SER A 186 -10.70 -4.09 -11.03
C SER A 186 -9.37 -3.91 -11.76
N LEU A 187 -8.65 -5.00 -12.04
CA LEU A 187 -7.41 -4.98 -12.83
C LEU A 187 -7.63 -4.46 -14.24
N ILE A 188 -8.69 -4.90 -14.92
CA ILE A 188 -9.04 -4.43 -16.26
C ILE A 188 -9.36 -2.93 -16.24
N ILE A 189 -10.19 -2.47 -15.31
CA ILE A 189 -10.52 -1.05 -15.16
C ILE A 189 -9.27 -0.23 -14.90
N PHE A 190 -8.42 -0.69 -13.97
CA PHE A 190 -7.15 -0.03 -13.65
C PHE A 190 -6.28 0.12 -14.89
N TYR A 191 -6.10 -0.96 -15.66
CA TYR A 191 -5.29 -0.96 -16.88
C TYR A 191 -5.87 -0.04 -17.95
N CYS A 192 -7.18 -0.09 -18.20
CA CYS A 192 -7.85 0.81 -19.14
C CYS A 192 -7.68 2.29 -18.78
N LEU A 193 -7.89 2.64 -17.51
CA LEU A 193 -7.71 4.01 -17.04
C LEU A 193 -6.25 4.46 -17.11
N ALA A 194 -5.29 3.56 -16.87
CA ALA A 194 -3.87 3.85 -16.97
C ALA A 194 -3.44 4.19 -18.41
N ILE A 195 -4.04 3.52 -19.42
CA ILE A 195 -3.85 3.84 -20.83
C ILE A 195 -4.48 5.20 -21.16
N ILE A 196 -5.72 5.45 -20.73
CA ILE A 196 -6.46 6.70 -21.02
C ILE A 196 -5.70 7.91 -20.45
N LEU A 197 -5.16 7.80 -19.24
CA LEU A 197 -4.41 8.87 -18.58
C LEU A 197 -2.93 8.95 -19.01
N LYS A 198 -2.54 8.16 -20.00
CA LYS A 198 -1.20 8.15 -20.61
C LYS A 198 -0.09 8.10 -19.54
N ILE A 199 -0.06 7.01 -18.78
CA ILE A 199 1.07 6.74 -17.92
C ILE A 199 2.22 6.27 -18.81
N ASP A 200 3.32 7.03 -18.84
CA ASP A 200 4.42 6.91 -19.81
C ASP A 200 4.95 5.48 -20.00
N GLU A 201 5.06 4.69 -18.92
CA GLU A 201 5.55 3.31 -19.02
C GLU A 201 4.54 2.34 -19.64
N ILE A 202 3.25 2.54 -19.41
CA ILE A 202 2.21 1.68 -20.00
C ILE A 202 2.03 2.00 -21.49
N ASP A 203 2.15 3.26 -21.86
CA ASP A 203 2.18 3.69 -23.26
C ASP A 203 3.38 3.10 -24.02
N ASN A 204 4.53 2.99 -23.37
CA ASN A 204 5.72 2.38 -23.96
C ASN A 204 5.60 0.85 -24.10
N LEU A 205 4.95 0.17 -23.14
CA LEU A 205 4.69 -1.28 -23.24
C LEU A 205 3.71 -1.64 -24.38
N ASN A 206 2.79 -0.74 -24.72
CA ASN A 206 1.85 -0.96 -25.83
C ASN A 206 2.44 -0.69 -27.22
N LYS A 207 3.68 -0.17 -27.31
CA LYS A 207 4.36 0.08 -28.59
C LYS A 207 5.27 -1.07 -29.04
N PHE A 208 5.41 -2.11 -28.21
CA PHE A 208 6.07 -3.38 -28.52
C PHE A 208 5.05 -4.48 -28.81
#